data_b6396b0f0c4e2f17be81b1b2c3e533fd
#
_entry.id   b6396b0f0c4e2f17be81b1b2c3e533fd
#
_cell.length_a   1.000
_cell.length_b   1.000
_cell.length_c   1.000
_cell.angle_alpha   90.00
_cell.angle_beta   90.00
_cell.angle_gamma   90.00
#
_symmetry.space_group_name_H-M   'P 1'
#
loop_
_entity.id
_entity.type
_entity.pdbx_description
1 polymer ?
#
loop_
_entity_poly.entity_id
_entity_poly.type
_entity_poly.pdbx_seq_one_letter_code
_entity_poly.pdbx_strand_id
1 'polypeptide(L)' 'MKNEAAFQKQLVKIGEKLAELRKKKGYASHETFAYDHDLSRVQYWRIERGKTNITLRTLCNLLEIHGTELKDFFNSLPKS' A
#
# COMPACT_ATOMS: atom_id res chain seq x y z
N MET A 1 -20.28 9.21 3.55
CA MET A 1 -20.54 7.85 3.06
C MET A 1 -21.06 6.97 4.15
N LYS A 2 -21.97 6.11 3.78
CA LYS A 2 -22.61 5.26 4.78
C LYS A 2 -21.72 4.14 5.29
N ASN A 3 -20.65 3.79 4.58
CA ASN A 3 -19.81 2.65 4.93
C ASN A 3 -18.37 3.04 5.18
N GLU A 4 -18.19 4.07 6.00
CA GLU A 4 -16.84 4.52 6.35
C GLU A 4 -16.03 3.40 6.99
N ALA A 5 -16.66 2.61 7.87
CA ALA A 5 -15.95 1.52 8.51
C ALA A 5 -15.49 0.46 7.50
N ALA A 6 -16.35 0.16 6.51
CA ALA A 6 -16.00 -0.80 5.46
C ALA A 6 -14.88 -0.26 4.57
N PHE A 7 -14.95 1.03 4.24
CA PHE A 7 -13.90 1.65 3.45
C PHE A 7 -12.57 1.65 4.19
N GLN A 8 -12.61 1.98 5.49
CA GLN A 8 -11.39 1.98 6.30
C GLN A 8 -10.75 0.60 6.34
N LYS A 9 -11.56 -0.45 6.41
CA LYS A 9 -11.06 -1.83 6.36
C LYS A 9 -10.31 -2.10 5.05
N GLN A 10 -10.83 -1.59 3.94
CA GLN A 10 -10.17 -1.79 2.66
C GLN A 10 -8.82 -1.07 2.62
N LEU A 11 -8.75 0.14 3.15
CA LEU A 11 -7.48 0.86 3.20
C LEU A 11 -6.44 0.10 4.02
N VAL A 12 -6.86 -0.48 5.15
CA VAL A 12 -5.95 -1.26 5.98
C VAL A 12 -5.44 -2.48 5.23
N LYS A 13 -6.32 -3.19 4.52
CA LYS A 13 -5.91 -4.36 3.73
C LYS A 13 -4.91 -4.00 2.65
N ILE A 14 -5.18 -2.91 1.95
CA ILE A 14 -4.26 -2.43 0.91
C ILE A 14 -2.92 -2.09 1.51
N GLY A 15 -2.92 -1.37 2.63
CA GLY A 15 -1.69 -0.98 3.29
C GLY A 15 -0.88 -2.18 3.77
N GLU A 16 -1.55 -3.17 4.35
CA GLU A 16 -0.88 -4.38 4.83
C GLU A 16 -0.25 -5.16 3.68
N LYS A 17 -0.94 -5.22 2.54
CA LYS A 17 -0.39 -5.92 1.38
C LYS A 17 0.83 -5.19 0.83
N LEU A 18 0.77 -3.86 0.80
CA LEU A 18 1.93 -3.08 0.36
C LEU A 18 3.12 -3.28 1.29
N ALA A 19 2.87 -3.34 2.60
CA ALA A 19 3.94 -3.63 3.56
C ALA A 19 4.53 -5.01 3.34
N GLU A 20 3.70 -5.98 3.03
CA GLU A 20 4.15 -7.34 2.73
C GLU A 20 5.05 -7.35 1.49
N LEU A 21 4.63 -6.65 0.44
CA LEU A 21 5.43 -6.57 -0.78
C LEU A 21 6.77 -5.89 -0.51
N ARG A 22 6.76 -4.83 0.31
CA ARG A 22 8.00 -4.15 0.69
C ARG A 22 8.97 -5.11 1.38
N LYS A 23 8.46 -5.87 2.32
CA LYS A 23 9.29 -6.82 3.06
C LYS A 23 9.84 -7.92 2.15
N LYS A 24 9.01 -8.40 1.23
CA LYS A 24 9.46 -9.40 0.26
C LYS A 24 10.56 -8.87 -0.65
N LYS A 25 10.53 -7.57 -0.92
CA LYS A 25 11.55 -6.93 -1.74
C LYS A 25 12.85 -6.72 -0.96
N GLY A 26 12.85 -7.00 0.33
CA GLY A 26 14.05 -6.92 1.14
C GLY A 26 14.13 -5.69 2.04
N TYR A 27 13.08 -4.89 2.11
CA TYR A 27 13.08 -3.68 2.91
C TYR A 27 12.42 -3.94 4.26
N ALA A 28 13.23 -3.96 5.31
CA ALA A 28 12.72 -4.18 6.66
C ALA A 28 11.92 -3.00 7.18
N SER A 29 12.21 -1.78 6.72
CA SER A 29 11.53 -0.59 7.22
C SER A 29 10.90 0.20 6.08
N HIS A 30 9.79 0.88 6.40
CA HIS A 30 9.14 1.75 5.43
C HIS A 30 10.03 2.94 5.08
N GLU A 31 10.87 3.36 6.01
CA GLU A 31 11.73 4.52 5.82
C GLU A 31 12.77 4.28 4.74
N THR A 32 13.44 3.14 4.80
CA THR A 32 14.44 2.80 3.80
C THR A 32 13.82 2.64 2.43
N PHE A 33 12.65 2.01 2.37
CA PHE A 33 11.94 1.83 1.11
C PHE A 33 11.57 3.18 0.51
N ALA A 34 11.01 4.07 1.33
CA ALA A 34 10.62 5.39 0.86
C ALA A 34 11.82 6.19 0.35
N TYR A 35 12.93 6.12 1.07
CA TYR A 35 14.15 6.81 0.69
C TYR A 35 14.65 6.32 -0.67
N ASP A 36 14.76 5.01 -0.83
CA ASP A 36 15.30 4.43 -2.05
C ASP A 36 14.43 4.70 -3.27
N HIS A 37 13.12 4.87 -3.07
CA HIS A 37 12.21 5.08 -4.18
C HIS A 37 11.71 6.52 -4.28
N ASP A 38 12.37 7.42 -3.55
CA ASP A 38 12.07 8.85 -3.62
C ASP A 38 10.63 9.16 -3.27
N LEU A 39 10.13 8.50 -2.22
CA LEU A 39 8.79 8.71 -1.72
C LEU A 39 8.84 9.50 -0.42
N SER A 40 7.77 10.24 -0.13
CA SER A 40 7.63 10.89 1.16
C SER A 40 7.51 9.82 2.24
N ARG A 41 8.41 9.84 3.22
CA ARG A 41 8.41 8.87 4.32
C ARG A 41 7.09 8.90 5.10
N VAL A 42 6.61 10.10 5.41
CA VAL A 42 5.39 10.24 6.18
C VAL A 42 4.18 9.74 5.39
N GLN A 43 4.09 10.13 4.12
CA GLN A 43 2.98 9.71 3.27
C GLN A 43 2.97 8.20 3.08
N TYR A 44 4.14 7.63 2.82
CA TYR A 44 4.22 6.19 2.59
C TYR A 44 3.85 5.41 3.86
N TRP A 45 4.30 5.89 5.02
CA TRP A 45 3.93 5.27 6.30
C TRP A 45 2.42 5.26 6.48
N ARG A 46 1.78 6.40 6.18
CA ARG A 46 0.32 6.49 6.33
C ARG A 46 -0.40 5.52 5.40
N ILE A 47 0.13 5.33 4.22
CA ILE A 47 -0.45 4.37 3.26
C ILE A 47 -0.40 2.96 3.83
N GLU A 48 0.75 2.54 4.35
CA GLU A 48 0.88 1.19 4.90
C GLU A 48 -0.02 0.97 6.11
N ARG A 49 -0.34 2.03 6.83
CA ARG A 49 -1.19 1.95 8.01
C ARG A 49 -2.67 2.14 7.72
N GLY A 50 -3.02 2.35 6.46
CA GLY A 50 -4.40 2.59 6.10
C GLY A 50 -4.95 3.90 6.61
N LYS A 51 -4.07 4.89 6.82
CA LYS A 51 -4.46 6.18 7.42
C LYS A 51 -4.66 7.28 6.38
N THR A 52 -4.63 6.95 5.12
CA THR A 52 -4.87 7.93 4.07
C THR A 52 -5.65 7.29 2.93
N ASN A 53 -6.46 8.09 2.28
CA ASN A 53 -7.21 7.65 1.10
C ASN A 53 -6.25 7.68 -0.08
N ILE A 54 -5.61 6.54 -0.31
CA ILE A 54 -4.62 6.45 -1.39
C ILE A 54 -5.30 6.65 -2.74
N THR A 55 -4.69 7.47 -3.61
CA THR A 55 -5.22 7.63 -4.95
C THR A 55 -4.83 6.44 -5.82
N LEU A 56 -5.60 6.22 -6.86
CA LEU A 56 -5.29 5.16 -7.80
C LEU A 56 -3.94 5.40 -8.46
N ARG A 57 -3.60 6.65 -8.77
CA ARG A 57 -2.30 6.98 -9.35
C ARG A 57 -1.16 6.55 -8.43
N THR A 58 -1.27 6.89 -7.14
CA THR A 58 -0.23 6.54 -6.18
C THR A 58 -0.12 5.02 -6.04
N LEU A 59 -1.27 4.33 -5.99
CA LEU A 59 -1.24 2.87 -5.91
C LEU A 59 -0.55 2.27 -7.13
N CYS A 60 -0.88 2.75 -8.33
CA CYS A 60 -0.25 2.26 -9.55
C CYS A 60 1.25 2.49 -9.54
N ASN A 61 1.69 3.66 -9.05
CA ASN A 61 3.12 3.95 -8.97
C ASN A 61 3.83 2.98 -8.03
N LEU A 62 3.21 2.68 -6.88
CA LEU A 62 3.79 1.73 -5.94
C LEU A 62 3.84 0.33 -6.52
N LEU A 63 2.78 -0.07 -7.21
CA LEU A 63 2.74 -1.41 -7.81
C LEU A 63 3.76 -1.56 -8.92
N GLU A 64 4.06 -0.48 -9.62
CA GLU A 64 5.09 -0.51 -10.65
C GLU A 64 6.45 -0.83 -10.03
N ILE A 65 6.73 -0.26 -8.85
CA ILE A 65 7.96 -0.58 -8.13
C ILE A 65 8.07 -2.08 -7.86
N HIS A 66 6.93 -2.71 -7.56
CA HIS A 66 6.90 -4.14 -7.23
C HIS A 66 6.66 -5.04 -8.44
N GLY A 67 6.51 -4.47 -9.63
CA GLY A 67 6.24 -5.26 -10.82
C GLY A 67 4.93 -6.01 -10.77
N THR A 68 3.93 -5.44 -10.11
CA THR A 68 2.64 -6.08 -9.89
C THR A 68 1.54 -5.27 -10.56
N GLU A 69 0.60 -5.94 -11.23
CA GLU A 69 -0.53 -5.25 -11.84
C GLU A 69 -1.68 -5.10 -10.86
N LEU A 70 -2.53 -4.11 -11.10
CA LEU A 70 -3.70 -3.87 -10.23
C LEU A 70 -4.54 -5.13 -10.03
N LYS A 71 -4.80 -5.85 -11.12
CA LYS A 71 -5.62 -7.04 -11.06
C LYS A 71 -5.02 -8.07 -10.08
N ASP A 72 -3.73 -8.33 -10.23
CA ASP A 72 -3.06 -9.32 -9.39
C ASP A 72 -3.00 -8.87 -7.96
N PHE A 73 -2.77 -7.58 -7.75
CA PHE A 73 -2.73 -7.02 -6.40
C PHE A 73 -4.06 -7.23 -5.68
N PHE A 74 -5.16 -6.85 -6.32
CA PHE A 74 -6.47 -6.98 -5.68
C PHE A 74 -6.88 -8.44 -5.50
N ASN A 75 -6.50 -9.32 -6.42
CA ASN A 75 -6.78 -10.74 -6.28
C ASN A 75 -6.03 -11.35 -5.09
N SER A 76 -4.93 -10.76 -4.68
CA SER A 76 -4.11 -11.28 -3.59
C SER A 76 -4.55 -10.79 -2.22
N LEU A 77 -5.51 -9.86 -2.15
CA LEU A 77 -5.97 -9.33 -0.87
C LEU A 77 -6.86 -10.34 -0.16
N PRO A 78 -6.86 -10.33 1.19
CA PRO A 78 -7.76 -11.18 1.94
C PRO A 78 -9.21 -10.89 1.60
N LYS A 79 -10.05 -11.90 1.57
CA LYS A 79 -11.43 -11.74 1.12
C LYS A 79 -12.38 -11.23 2.18
N SER A 80 -12.05 -11.23 3.40
CA SER A 80 -13.01 -10.81 4.43
C SER A 80 -12.66 -9.49 5.08
#